data_04400e3c90942e022c9d20e90bee6e4e
#
_entry.id   04400e3c90942e022c9d20e90bee6e4e
#
_cell.length_a   1.000
_cell.length_b   1.000
_cell.length_c   1.000
_cell.angle_alpha   90.00
_cell.angle_beta   90.00
_cell.angle_gamma   90.00
#
_symmetry.space_group_name_H-M   'P 1'
#
loop_
_entity.id
_entity.type
_entity.pdbx_description
1 polymer ?
#
loop_
_entity_poly.entity_id
_entity_poly.type
_entity_poly.pdbx_seq_one_letter_code
_entity_poly.pdbx_strand_id
1 'polypeptide(L)' 'MTYHIKKQSRMAGIGTMYYADNNRWTDVYESRKVYPTLFQAEQDKNTTYTDKWGNILTPHWWKNCTLVDES' A
#
# COMPACT_ATOMS: atom_id res chain seq x y z
N MET A 1 -5.38 14.37 10.88
CA MET A 1 -4.90 14.08 9.53
C MET A 1 -4.91 12.58 9.31
N THR A 2 -5.30 12.15 8.12
CA THR A 2 -5.34 10.74 7.79
C THR A 2 -4.52 10.49 6.53
N TYR A 3 -4.15 9.24 6.31
CA TYR A 3 -3.29 8.84 5.20
C TYR A 3 -3.81 7.55 4.60
N HIS A 4 -3.52 7.34 3.31
CA HIS A 4 -3.76 6.06 2.67
C HIS A 4 -2.63 5.77 1.68
N ILE A 5 -2.57 4.51 1.21
CA ILE A 5 -1.56 4.07 0.26
C ILE A 5 -2.25 3.71 -1.05
N LYS A 6 -1.74 4.23 -2.15
CA LYS A 6 -2.27 3.95 -3.48
C LYS A 6 -1.16 3.53 -4.43
N LYS A 7 -1.53 2.87 -5.50
CA LYS A 7 -0.61 2.58 -6.59
C LYS A 7 -1.37 2.63 -7.92
N GLN A 8 -0.63 2.90 -8.99
CA GLN A 8 -1.19 2.87 -10.33
C GLN A 8 -1.26 1.42 -10.82
N SER A 9 -2.45 0.97 -11.19
CA SER A 9 -2.61 -0.35 -11.78
C SER A 9 -2.20 -0.32 -13.25
N ARG A 10 -1.53 -1.39 -13.70
CA ARG A 10 -1.18 -1.54 -15.11
C ARG A 10 -2.21 -2.36 -15.88
N MET A 11 -3.22 -2.86 -15.20
CA MET A 11 -4.28 -3.64 -15.86
C MET A 11 -5.20 -2.69 -16.63
N ALA A 12 -5.59 -3.11 -17.83
CA ALA A 12 -6.49 -2.32 -18.67
C ALA A 12 -7.83 -2.12 -17.95
N GLY A 13 -8.34 -0.89 -17.96
CA GLY A 13 -9.60 -0.55 -17.33
C GLY A 13 -9.54 -0.31 -15.83
N ILE A 14 -8.37 -0.52 -15.21
CA ILE A 14 -8.17 -0.25 -13.79
C ILE A 14 -7.12 0.84 -13.68
N GLY A 15 -7.49 1.99 -13.10
CA GLY A 15 -6.57 3.11 -12.93
C GLY A 15 -5.80 3.02 -11.64
N THR A 16 -6.38 3.54 -10.56
CA THR A 16 -5.72 3.61 -9.27
C THR A 16 -6.25 2.52 -8.35
N MET A 17 -5.33 1.85 -7.65
CA MET A 17 -5.66 0.86 -6.62
C MET A 17 -5.27 1.41 -5.26
N TYR A 18 -6.06 1.11 -4.24
CA TYR A 18 -5.84 1.54 -2.86
C TYR A 18 -5.59 0.32 -1.99
N TYR A 19 -4.67 0.46 -1.04
CA TYR A 19 -4.41 -0.62 -0.10
C TYR A 19 -5.58 -0.74 0.87
N ALA A 20 -6.12 -1.97 1.00
CA ALA A 20 -7.33 -2.21 1.78
C ALA A 20 -7.08 -3.04 3.05
N ASP A 21 -5.80 -3.35 3.38
CA ASP A 21 -5.42 -4.18 4.52
C ASP A 21 -5.34 -5.66 4.18
N ASN A 22 -4.62 -6.42 5.01
CA ASN A 22 -4.43 -7.87 4.85
C ASN A 22 -3.91 -8.26 3.46
N ASN A 23 -2.97 -7.45 2.93
CA ASN A 23 -2.37 -7.65 1.60
C ASN A 23 -3.38 -7.60 0.46
N ARG A 24 -4.46 -6.87 0.63
CA ARG A 24 -5.50 -6.68 -0.38
C ARG A 24 -5.43 -5.30 -0.97
N TRP A 25 -5.74 -5.21 -2.26
CA TRP A 25 -5.83 -3.95 -2.98
C TRP A 25 -7.22 -3.84 -3.58
N THR A 26 -7.76 -2.64 -3.61
CA THR A 26 -9.11 -2.39 -4.12
C THR A 26 -9.13 -1.14 -4.97
N ASP A 27 -10.01 -1.12 -5.98
CA ASP A 27 -10.28 0.08 -6.76
C ASP A 27 -11.39 0.94 -6.15
N VAL A 28 -12.00 0.47 -5.06
CA VAL A 28 -13.06 1.20 -4.37
C VAL A 28 -12.43 2.11 -3.31
N TYR A 29 -12.54 3.42 -3.54
CA TYR A 29 -11.92 4.42 -2.67
C TYR A 29 -12.41 4.31 -1.22
N GLU A 30 -13.68 4.04 -1.01
CA GLU A 30 -14.28 3.94 0.33
C GLU A 30 -13.79 2.72 1.10
N SER A 31 -13.25 1.73 0.42
CA SER A 31 -12.75 0.50 1.05
C SER A 31 -11.26 0.58 1.37
N ARG A 32 -10.61 1.70 1.08
CA ARG A 32 -9.20 1.86 1.37
C ARG A 32 -8.93 1.84 2.87
N LYS A 33 -7.75 1.35 3.25
CA LYS A 33 -7.33 1.43 4.65
C LYS A 33 -6.87 2.86 4.95
N VAL A 34 -7.47 3.45 5.98
CA VAL A 34 -7.13 4.80 6.42
C VAL A 34 -6.24 4.70 7.67
N TYR A 35 -5.12 5.41 7.64
CA TYR A 35 -4.16 5.41 8.74
C TYR A 35 -4.30 6.71 9.52
N PRO A 36 -4.36 6.64 10.85
CA PRO A 36 -4.50 7.85 11.67
C PRO A 36 -3.21 8.65 11.77
N THR A 37 -2.06 8.03 11.53
CA THR A 37 -0.77 8.71 11.63
C THR A 37 0.12 8.36 10.45
N LEU A 38 1.02 9.28 10.10
CA LEU A 38 2.02 9.04 9.06
C LEU A 38 2.92 7.86 9.43
N PHE A 39 3.26 7.73 10.69
CA PHE A 39 4.13 6.65 11.17
C PHE A 39 3.54 5.28 10.84
N GLN A 40 2.26 5.08 11.10
CA GLN A 40 1.61 3.81 10.83
C GLN A 40 1.54 3.51 9.33
N ALA A 41 1.26 4.53 8.53
CA ALA A 41 1.21 4.37 7.07
C ALA A 41 2.59 4.00 6.51
N GLU A 42 3.63 4.68 6.97
CA GLU A 42 5.00 4.38 6.54
C GLU A 42 5.45 3.00 7.01
N GLN A 43 5.05 2.59 8.19
CA GLN A 43 5.39 1.28 8.74
C GLN A 43 4.86 0.16 7.84
N ASP A 44 3.60 0.26 7.42
CA ASP A 44 3.04 -0.73 6.51
C ASP A 44 3.69 -0.67 5.12
N LYS A 45 3.89 0.54 4.59
CA LYS A 45 4.50 0.72 3.28
C LYS A 45 5.91 0.16 3.21
N ASN A 46 6.65 0.22 4.32
CA ASN A 46 8.03 -0.24 4.38
C ASN A 46 8.15 -1.68 4.89
N THR A 47 7.05 -2.43 4.93
CA THR A 47 7.06 -3.83 5.35
C THR A 47 7.93 -4.64 4.40
N THR A 48 8.82 -5.46 4.98
CA THR A 48 9.67 -6.37 4.23
C THR A 48 9.50 -7.79 4.77
N TYR A 49 9.99 -8.76 4.01
CA TYR A 49 10.01 -10.14 4.48
C TYR A 49 11.37 -10.75 4.20
N THR A 50 11.70 -11.80 4.95
CA THR A 50 12.97 -12.51 4.78
C THR A 50 12.67 -13.86 4.11
N ASP A 51 13.38 -14.16 3.02
CA ASP A 51 13.23 -15.44 2.34
C ASP A 51 14.04 -16.53 3.07
N LYS A 52 13.97 -17.73 2.53
CA LYS A 52 14.64 -18.88 3.16
C LYS A 52 16.17 -18.82 3.08
N TRP A 53 16.70 -17.91 2.27
CA TRP A 53 18.16 -17.72 2.15
C TRP A 53 18.65 -16.52 2.95
N GLY A 54 17.77 -15.87 3.72
CA GLY A 54 18.15 -14.74 4.55
C GLY A 54 18.12 -13.39 3.86
N ASN A 55 17.64 -13.32 2.63
CA ASN A 55 17.55 -12.05 1.91
C ASN A 55 16.33 -11.26 2.37
N ILE A 56 16.51 -9.96 2.59
CA ILE A 56 15.42 -9.07 2.96
C ILE A 56 14.82 -8.52 1.67
N LEU A 57 13.52 -8.78 1.46
CA LEU A 57 12.84 -8.44 0.22
C LEU A 57 11.62 -7.58 0.51
N THR A 58 11.31 -6.67 -0.43
CA THR A 58 10.07 -5.88 -0.40
C THR A 58 9.02 -6.63 -1.21
N PRO A 59 7.81 -6.88 -0.65
CA PRO A 59 6.74 -7.50 -1.42
C PRO A 59 6.45 -6.72 -2.70
N HIS A 60 6.22 -7.45 -3.79
CA HIS A 60 6.03 -6.81 -5.10
C HIS A 60 4.80 -5.91 -5.16
N TRP A 61 3.81 -6.16 -4.32
CA TRP A 61 2.61 -5.31 -4.28
C TRP A 61 2.88 -3.95 -3.65
N TRP A 62 4.02 -3.76 -2.99
CA TRP A 62 4.43 -2.46 -2.46
C TRP A 62 5.24 -1.62 -3.46
N LYS A 63 5.58 -2.17 -4.62
CA LYS A 63 6.31 -1.43 -5.64
C LYS A 63 5.41 -0.38 -6.28
N ASN A 64 5.99 0.80 -6.52
CA ASN A 64 5.29 1.93 -7.17
C ASN A 64 4.12 2.45 -6.35
N CYS A 65 4.15 2.23 -5.03
CA CYS A 65 3.15 2.77 -4.11
C CYS A 65 3.45 4.23 -3.78
N THR A 66 2.39 4.98 -3.52
CA THR A 66 2.49 6.36 -3.05
C THR A 66 1.66 6.50 -1.78
N LEU A 67 2.26 7.12 -0.77
CA LEU A 67 1.55 7.46 0.45
C LEU A 67 0.88 8.82 0.26
N VAL A 68 -0.41 8.89 0.55
CA VAL A 68 -1.22 10.10 0.32
C VAL A 68 -1.67 10.68 1.65
N ASP A 69 -1.40 11.97 1.83
CA ASP A 69 -1.92 12.76 2.94
C ASP A 69 -3.32 13.24 2.56
N GLU A 70 -4.32 12.87 3.36
CA GLU A 70 -5.72 13.18 3.08
C GLU A 70 -6.18 14.50 3.72
N SER A 71 -5.29 15.19 4.38
CA SER A 71 -5.63 16.45 5.05
C SER A 71 -5.88 17.60 4.10
#